data_5858c19797136966d978ebbd11f39fe8
#
_entry.id   5858c19797136966d978ebbd11f39fe8
#
_cell.length_a   1.000
_cell.length_b   1.000
_cell.length_c   1.000
_cell.angle_alpha   90.00
_cell.angle_beta   90.00
_cell.angle_gamma   90.00
#
_symmetry.space_group_name_H-M   'P 1'
#
loop_
_entity.id
_entity.type
_entity.pdbx_description
1 polymer ?
#
loop_
_entity_poly.entity_id
_entity_poly.type
_entity_poly.pdbx_seq_one_letter_code
_entity_poly.pdbx_strand_id
1 'polypeptide(L)'
;MAVIENRFVCDLSKPVQAQALKGNVFSLDNLGSRLSVLIYENGQPATISGSVTANCILPDGSTVNVNGSLTTENGGSKAYVDIPQSCLLIPGILKIAIKCTSSSVITTLAAIVANVYMT
;
A
#
# COMPACT_ATOMS: atom_id res chain seq x y z
N MET A 1 4.69 -20.90 -0.81
CA MET A 1 5.60 -19.78 -0.53
C MET A 1 4.90 -18.75 0.35
N ALA A 2 5.57 -18.30 1.37
CA ALA A 2 4.99 -17.31 2.26
C ALA A 2 4.98 -15.94 1.58
N VAL A 3 3.87 -15.21 1.72
CA VAL A 3 3.77 -13.84 1.27
C VAL A 3 4.37 -12.94 2.34
N ILE A 4 5.28 -12.06 1.94
CA ILE A 4 5.83 -11.06 2.85
C ILE A 4 4.84 -9.92 2.97
N GLU A 5 4.35 -9.69 4.17
CA GLU A 5 3.40 -8.61 4.43
C GLU A 5 4.09 -7.49 5.19
N ASN A 6 3.99 -6.28 4.65
CA ASN A 6 4.45 -5.07 5.31
C ASN A 6 3.23 -4.31 5.81
N ARG A 7 3.16 -4.06 7.09
CA ARG A 7 2.00 -3.47 7.74
C ARG A 7 2.23 -2.00 8.06
N PHE A 8 1.24 -1.21 7.74
CA PHE A 8 1.19 0.22 8.05
C PHE A 8 -0.09 0.52 8.80
N VAL A 9 -0.12 1.67 9.43
CA VAL A 9 -1.29 2.11 10.21
C VAL A 9 -1.76 3.45 9.67
N CYS A 10 -3.06 3.57 9.46
CA CYS A 10 -3.70 4.82 9.09
C CYS A 10 -4.70 5.21 10.17
N ASP A 11 -4.50 6.37 10.80
CA ASP A 11 -5.48 6.94 11.71
C ASP A 11 -6.23 8.03 10.96
N LEU A 12 -7.54 7.84 10.78
CA LEU A 12 -8.36 8.74 9.97
C LEU A 12 -8.47 10.15 10.56
N SER A 13 -8.15 10.29 11.85
CA SER A 13 -8.16 11.60 12.52
C SER A 13 -6.87 12.38 12.29
N LYS A 14 -5.87 11.80 11.61
CA LYS A 14 -4.56 12.41 11.41
C LYS A 14 -4.23 12.50 9.93
N PRO A 15 -3.41 13.48 9.50
CA PRO A 15 -2.98 13.53 8.10
C PRO A 15 -2.07 12.36 7.76
N VAL A 16 -2.14 11.92 6.50
CA VAL A 16 -1.29 10.84 5.99
C VAL A 16 0.10 11.39 5.77
N GLN A 17 1.09 10.66 6.28
CA GLN A 17 2.50 10.99 6.09
C GLN A 17 3.19 9.90 5.27
N ALA A 18 4.19 10.30 4.49
CA ALA A 18 4.96 9.36 3.71
C ALA A 18 5.74 8.42 4.64
N GLN A 19 5.73 7.13 4.32
CA GLN A 19 6.42 6.11 5.10
C GLN A 19 7.36 5.33 4.19
N ALA A 20 8.51 4.95 4.71
CA ALA A 20 9.47 4.16 3.97
C ALA A 20 9.19 2.67 4.20
N LEU A 21 9.25 1.90 3.12
CA LEU A 21 9.21 0.45 3.20
C LEU A 21 10.53 -0.05 3.77
N LYS A 22 10.47 -0.84 4.81
CA LYS A 22 11.67 -1.38 5.46
C LYS A 22 12.23 -2.54 4.66
N GLY A 23 13.56 -2.64 4.64
CA GLY A 23 14.27 -3.70 3.96
C GLY A 23 14.49 -3.40 2.48
N ASN A 24 15.12 -4.34 1.82
CA ASN A 24 15.44 -4.23 0.41
C ASN A 24 14.34 -4.86 -0.43
N VAL A 25 13.94 -4.15 -1.48
CA VAL A 25 13.06 -4.70 -2.51
C VAL A 25 13.91 -4.82 -3.77
N PHE A 26 14.02 -6.03 -4.31
CA PHE A 26 14.84 -6.28 -5.48
C PHE A 26 13.99 -6.38 -6.73
N SER A 27 14.52 -5.88 -7.84
CA SER A 27 13.90 -6.07 -9.13
C SER A 27 13.79 -7.57 -9.43
N LEU A 28 12.74 -7.95 -10.14
CA LEU A 28 12.45 -9.34 -10.51
C LEU A 28 12.07 -10.24 -9.31
N ASP A 29 12.04 -9.72 -8.11
CA ASP A 29 11.50 -10.48 -6.99
C ASP A 29 10.01 -10.67 -7.16
N ASN A 30 9.59 -11.93 -7.25
CA ASN A 30 8.18 -12.27 -7.41
C ASN A 30 7.59 -12.64 -6.06
N LEU A 31 7.69 -11.73 -5.12
CA LEU A 31 7.41 -12.11 -3.75
C LEU A 31 6.05 -11.74 -3.26
N GLY A 32 5.14 -11.36 -4.13
CA GLY A 32 3.88 -10.94 -3.61
C GLY A 32 4.10 -10.03 -2.42
N SER A 33 4.80 -8.92 -2.63
CA SER A 33 4.98 -7.94 -1.57
C SER A 33 3.63 -7.35 -1.23
N ARG A 34 3.01 -7.91 -0.22
CA ARG A 34 1.72 -7.39 0.24
C ARG A 34 1.96 -6.20 1.14
N LEU A 35 1.28 -5.10 0.79
CA LEU A 35 1.24 -3.91 1.62
C LEU A 35 -0.14 -3.84 2.26
N SER A 36 -0.20 -3.77 3.57
CA SER A 36 -1.47 -3.69 4.26
C SER A 36 -1.51 -2.48 5.17
N VAL A 37 -2.70 -1.91 5.32
CA VAL A 37 -2.92 -0.72 6.14
C VAL A 37 -4.05 -1.04 7.11
N LEU A 38 -3.73 -0.98 8.39
CA LEU A 38 -4.74 -1.12 9.45
C LEU A 38 -5.38 0.24 9.69
N ILE A 39 -6.71 0.26 9.75
CA ILE A 39 -7.47 1.51 9.86
C ILE A 39 -7.87 1.77 11.29
N TYR A 40 -7.52 2.95 11.76
CA TYR A 40 -7.87 3.45 13.08
C TYR A 40 -8.52 4.82 12.97
N GLU A 41 -9.21 5.21 14.03
CA GLU A 41 -9.71 6.57 14.18
C GLU A 41 -9.61 6.94 15.65
N ASN A 42 -8.89 8.01 15.95
CA ASN A 42 -8.62 8.45 17.33
C ASN A 42 -8.01 7.33 18.18
N GLY A 43 -7.11 6.54 17.59
CA GLY A 43 -6.42 5.47 18.31
C GLY A 43 -7.22 4.20 18.49
N GLN A 44 -8.45 4.13 17.97
CA GLN A 44 -9.31 2.95 18.08
C GLN A 44 -9.49 2.29 16.72
N PRO A 45 -9.58 0.96 16.64
CA PRO A 45 -9.88 0.29 15.38
C PRO A 45 -11.16 0.85 14.75
N ALA A 46 -11.12 1.12 13.46
CA ALA A 46 -12.24 1.69 12.73
C ALA A 46 -12.51 0.88 11.47
N THR A 47 -13.77 0.88 11.02
CA THR A 47 -14.17 0.18 9.81
C THR A 47 -14.48 1.19 8.72
N ILE A 48 -14.07 0.84 7.48
CA ILE A 48 -14.40 1.61 6.29
C ILE A 48 -14.97 0.66 5.24
N SER A 49 -15.60 1.22 4.22
CA SER A 49 -16.09 0.45 3.09
C SER A 49 -15.68 1.16 1.81
N GLY A 50 -15.65 0.42 0.71
CA GLY A 50 -15.31 0.98 -0.58
C GLY A 50 -14.34 0.09 -1.35
N SER A 51 -13.78 0.64 -2.43
CA SER A 51 -12.83 -0.06 -3.29
C SER A 51 -11.42 0.43 -2.97
N VAL A 52 -10.50 -0.50 -2.76
CA VAL A 52 -9.10 -0.19 -2.47
C VAL A 52 -8.31 -0.27 -3.77
N THR A 53 -7.52 0.77 -4.04
CA THR A 53 -6.60 0.79 -5.17
C THR A 53 -5.26 1.36 -4.72
N ALA A 54 -4.20 0.93 -5.39
CA ALA A 54 -2.87 1.50 -5.20
C ALA A 54 -2.45 2.17 -6.51
N ASN A 55 -2.00 3.40 -6.40
CA ASN A 55 -1.42 4.13 -7.51
C ASN A 55 0.09 4.09 -7.33
N CYS A 56 0.79 3.42 -8.24
CA CYS A 56 2.23 3.26 -8.17
C CYS A 56 2.90 4.15 -9.21
N ILE A 57 3.85 4.97 -8.75
CA ILE A 57 4.67 5.79 -9.64
C ILE A 57 6.05 5.15 -9.68
N LEU A 58 6.42 4.63 -10.84
CA LEU A 58 7.68 3.93 -11.03
C LEU A 58 8.85 4.92 -11.14
N PRO A 59 10.08 4.44 -10.99
CA PRO A 59 11.25 5.33 -11.05
C PRO A 59 11.40 6.09 -12.36
N ASP A 60 10.84 5.59 -13.47
CA ASP A 60 10.88 6.28 -14.76
C ASP A 60 9.73 7.27 -14.94
N GLY A 61 8.86 7.44 -13.94
CA GLY A 61 7.72 8.33 -14.00
C GLY A 61 6.42 7.70 -14.51
N SER A 62 6.47 6.47 -15.00
CA SER A 62 5.25 5.78 -15.42
C SER A 62 4.40 5.39 -14.22
N THR A 63 3.11 5.16 -14.45
CA THR A 63 2.17 4.83 -13.38
C THR A 63 1.51 3.49 -13.64
N VAL A 64 1.25 2.76 -12.55
CA VAL A 64 0.53 1.50 -12.59
C VAL A 64 -0.53 1.54 -11.49
N ASN A 65 -1.76 1.22 -11.83
CA ASN A 65 -2.83 1.11 -10.84
C ASN A 65 -3.07 -0.36 -10.52
N VAL A 66 -3.13 -0.66 -9.24
CA VAL A 66 -3.30 -2.03 -8.75
C VAL A 66 -4.55 -2.06 -7.87
N ASN A 67 -5.41 -3.03 -8.10
CA ASN A 67 -6.59 -3.22 -7.26
C ASN A 67 -6.22 -3.95 -6.00
N GLY A 68 -6.76 -3.48 -4.88
CA GLY A 68 -6.58 -4.11 -3.59
C GLY A 68 -7.88 -4.63 -3.03
N SER A 69 -7.89 -4.93 -1.74
CA SER A 69 -9.05 -5.48 -1.06
C SER A 69 -9.15 -4.94 0.36
N LEU A 70 -10.36 -5.01 0.91
CA LEU A 70 -10.62 -4.72 2.31
C LEU A 70 -11.00 -6.01 3.02
N THR A 71 -10.49 -6.18 4.22
CA THR A 71 -10.89 -7.26 5.11
C THR A 71 -11.00 -6.70 6.53
N THR A 72 -11.32 -7.54 7.48
CA THR A 72 -11.44 -7.15 8.89
C THR A 72 -10.36 -7.85 9.70
N GLU A 73 -9.70 -7.09 10.57
CA GLU A 73 -8.70 -7.64 11.49
C GLU A 73 -8.78 -6.88 12.81
N ASN A 74 -8.92 -7.60 13.90
CA ASN A 74 -8.96 -7.05 15.27
C ASN A 74 -10.00 -5.95 15.47
N GLY A 75 -11.17 -6.10 14.85
CA GLY A 75 -12.27 -5.16 15.01
C GLY A 75 -12.22 -3.95 14.11
N GLY A 76 -11.26 -3.86 13.22
CA GLY A 76 -11.13 -2.76 12.27
C GLY A 76 -10.94 -3.24 10.85
N SER A 77 -10.96 -2.31 9.91
CA SER A 77 -10.70 -2.62 8.52
C SER A 77 -9.20 -2.73 8.26
N LYS A 78 -8.84 -3.62 7.36
CA LYS A 78 -7.49 -3.78 6.86
C LYS A 78 -7.55 -3.71 5.35
N ALA A 79 -6.92 -2.69 4.77
CA ALA A 79 -6.78 -2.58 3.32
C ALA A 79 -5.47 -3.22 2.92
N TYR A 80 -5.46 -4.01 1.86
CA TYR A 80 -4.22 -4.60 1.40
C TYR A 80 -4.14 -4.63 -0.13
N VAL A 81 -2.90 -4.59 -0.61
CA VAL A 81 -2.59 -4.59 -2.04
C VAL A 81 -1.37 -5.48 -2.24
N ASP A 82 -1.44 -6.36 -3.22
CA ASP A 82 -0.30 -7.18 -3.63
C ASP A 82 0.39 -6.49 -4.80
N ILE A 83 1.62 -6.05 -4.60
CA ILE A 83 2.37 -5.32 -5.60
C ILE A 83 2.90 -6.31 -6.64
N PRO A 84 2.52 -6.15 -7.92
CA PRO A 84 2.97 -7.08 -8.95
C PRO A 84 4.43 -6.86 -9.31
N GLN A 85 5.06 -7.89 -9.84
CA GLN A 85 6.44 -7.83 -10.30
C GLN A 85 6.66 -6.73 -11.34
N SER A 86 5.65 -6.42 -12.13
CA SER A 86 5.75 -5.36 -13.13
C SER A 86 6.08 -3.99 -12.53
N CYS A 87 5.80 -3.77 -11.25
CA CYS A 87 6.16 -2.54 -10.56
C CYS A 87 7.60 -2.56 -10.06
N LEU A 88 8.29 -3.68 -10.13
CA LEU A 88 9.62 -3.88 -9.56
C LEU A 88 10.70 -4.08 -10.62
N LEU A 89 10.40 -3.76 -11.87
CA LEU A 89 11.33 -4.01 -12.98
C LEU A 89 12.42 -2.94 -13.12
N ILE A 90 12.17 -1.75 -12.60
CA ILE A 90 13.09 -0.61 -12.76
C ILE A 90 13.67 -0.27 -11.40
N PRO A 91 15.00 -0.33 -11.24
CA PRO A 91 15.61 0.08 -9.97
C PRO A 91 15.42 1.57 -9.72
N GLY A 92 15.29 1.95 -8.46
CA GLY A 92 15.12 3.32 -8.06
C GLY A 92 14.00 3.46 -7.04
N ILE A 93 13.44 4.64 -6.95
CA ILE A 93 12.41 4.95 -5.96
C ILE A 93 11.03 4.68 -6.55
N LEU A 94 10.29 3.79 -5.91
CA LEU A 94 8.91 3.47 -6.23
C LEU A 94 8.02 4.14 -5.19
N LYS A 95 7.03 4.92 -5.64
CA LYS A 95 6.07 5.58 -4.76
C LYS A 95 4.72 4.91 -4.91
N ILE A 96 4.08 4.61 -3.79
CA ILE A 96 2.82 3.88 -3.77
C ILE A 96 1.83 4.66 -2.90
N ALA A 97 0.69 5.02 -3.46
CA ALA A 97 -0.40 5.62 -2.71
C ALA A 97 -1.57 4.64 -2.65
N ILE A 98 -1.93 4.21 -1.45
CA ILE A 98 -3.06 3.31 -1.25
C ILE A 98 -4.28 4.15 -0.91
N LYS A 99 -5.34 3.98 -1.67
CA LYS A 99 -6.55 4.80 -1.58
C LYS A 99 -7.78 3.93 -1.47
N CYS A 100 -8.79 4.45 -0.79
CA CYS A 100 -10.11 3.83 -0.72
C CYS A 100 -11.14 4.78 -1.31
N THR A 101 -11.94 4.30 -2.25
CA THR A 101 -12.99 5.08 -2.89
C THR A 101 -14.35 4.57 -2.44
N SER A 102 -15.15 5.46 -1.87
CA SER A 102 -16.50 5.14 -1.43
C SER A 102 -17.44 6.26 -1.88
N SER A 103 -18.43 5.94 -2.71
CA SER A 103 -19.44 6.90 -3.19
C SER A 103 -18.81 8.20 -3.71
N SER A 104 -17.81 8.08 -4.57
CA SER A 104 -17.08 9.19 -5.17
C SER A 104 -16.15 9.96 -4.20
N VAL A 105 -16.07 9.55 -2.97
CA VAL A 105 -15.11 10.11 -2.01
C VAL A 105 -13.85 9.26 -2.02
N ILE A 106 -12.72 9.89 -2.26
CA ILE A 106 -11.42 9.20 -2.30
C ILE A 106 -10.64 9.58 -1.05
N THR A 107 -10.26 8.57 -0.28
CA THR A 107 -9.46 8.76 0.93
C THR A 107 -8.10 8.10 0.73
N THR A 108 -7.01 8.84 0.92
CA THR A 108 -5.68 8.27 0.89
C THR A 108 -5.39 7.62 2.24
N LEU A 109 -5.12 6.33 2.23
CA LEU A 109 -4.87 5.57 3.44
C LEU A 109 -3.38 5.50 3.78
N ALA A 110 -2.52 5.46 2.77
CA ALA A 110 -1.08 5.38 2.99
C ALA A 110 -0.33 5.94 1.80
N ALA A 111 0.81 6.56 2.07
CA ALA A 111 1.77 6.98 1.06
C ALA A 111 3.09 6.30 1.40
N ILE A 112 3.56 5.42 0.52
CA ILE A 112 4.69 4.54 0.81
C ILE A 112 5.77 4.79 -0.21
N VAL A 113 7.02 4.83 0.26
CA VAL A 113 8.21 4.97 -0.59
C VAL A 113 9.04 3.70 -0.42
N ALA A 114 9.40 3.08 -1.53
CA ALA A 114 10.20 1.87 -1.55
C ALA A 114 11.40 2.07 -2.45
N ASN A 115 12.55 1.51 -2.05
CA ASN A 115 13.74 1.48 -2.89
C ASN A 115 13.81 0.12 -3.58
N VAL A 116 13.84 0.12 -4.89
CA VAL A 116 13.98 -1.10 -5.69
C VAL A 116 15.43 -1.22 -6.13
N TYR A 117 16.04 -2.33 -5.81
CA TYR A 117 17.43 -2.61 -6.15
C TYR A 117 17.51 -3.63 -7.28
N MET A 118 18.56 -3.53 -8.07
CA MET A 118 18.80 -4.52 -9.12
C MET A 118 19.34 -5.81 -8.50
N THR A 119 18.77 -6.94 -8.90
CA THR A 119 19.23 -8.26 -8.44
C THR A 119 20.41 -8.76 -9.26
#